data_f8f4f0797494c50bfe7c594fe261b039
#
_entry.id   f8f4f0797494c50bfe7c594fe261b039
#
_cell.length_a   1.000
_cell.length_b   1.000
_cell.length_c   1.000
_cell.angle_alpha   90.00
_cell.angle_beta   90.00
_cell.angle_gamma   90.00
#
_symmetry.space_group_name_H-M   'P 1'
#
loop_
_entity.id
_entity.type
_entity.pdbx_description
1 polymer ?
#
loop_
_entity_poly.entity_id
_entity_poly.type
_entity_poly.pdbx_seq_one_letter_code
_entity_poly.pdbx_strand_id
1 'polypeptide(L)'
;MSIEITARHKDISTGLQDYARGKAEEICNEYPKTSSVKVVLDFDRHIYKTHVTATVDGFQFDGDAEDADNIKKTIEEASDKVFRQIRKQLDKIGDNRK
;
A
#
# COMPACT_ATOMS: atom_id res chain seq x y z
N MET A 1 -9.78 -0.19 12.38
CA MET A 1 -8.69 0.00 11.44
C MET A 1 -7.57 -0.98 11.71
N SER A 2 -7.12 -1.69 10.70
CA SER A 2 -6.14 -2.76 10.85
C SER A 2 -5.02 -2.58 9.82
N ILE A 3 -3.78 -2.58 10.29
CA ILE A 3 -2.60 -2.50 9.42
C ILE A 3 -1.80 -3.78 9.62
N GLU A 4 -1.53 -4.49 8.53
CA GLU A 4 -0.77 -5.73 8.57
C GLU A 4 0.42 -5.63 7.62
N ILE A 5 1.62 -5.84 8.14
CA ILE A 5 2.84 -5.84 7.35
C ILE A 5 3.42 -7.24 7.37
N THR A 6 3.57 -7.83 6.20
CA THR A 6 4.13 -9.18 6.06
C THR A 6 5.43 -9.11 5.26
N ALA A 7 6.51 -9.56 5.86
CA ALA A 7 7.80 -9.68 5.18
C ALA A 7 8.05 -11.16 4.92
N ARG A 8 8.11 -11.54 3.65
CA ARG A 8 8.27 -12.95 3.25
C ARG A 8 9.71 -13.40 3.13
N HIS A 9 10.66 -12.49 3.32
CA HIS A 9 12.07 -12.82 3.20
C HIS A 9 12.86 -12.23 4.37
N LYS A 10 13.79 -13.02 4.91
CA LYS A 10 14.58 -12.62 6.07
C LYS A 10 15.46 -11.39 5.85
N ASP A 11 15.78 -11.09 4.60
CA ASP A 11 16.61 -9.95 4.27
C ASP A 11 15.84 -8.62 4.32
N ILE A 12 14.54 -8.68 4.50
CA ILE A 12 13.72 -7.47 4.63
C ILE A 12 13.78 -7.02 6.10
N SER A 13 14.49 -5.93 6.32
CA SER A 13 14.76 -5.45 7.68
C SER A 13 13.53 -4.89 8.37
N THR A 14 13.62 -4.80 9.71
CA THR A 14 12.58 -4.17 10.52
C THR A 14 12.36 -2.71 10.11
N GLY A 15 13.44 -2.01 9.78
CA GLY A 15 13.34 -0.62 9.31
C GLY A 15 12.51 -0.47 8.05
N LEU A 16 12.64 -1.42 7.13
CA LEU A 16 11.84 -1.42 5.90
C LEU A 16 10.38 -1.73 6.19
N GLN A 17 10.13 -2.63 7.16
CA GLN A 17 8.78 -2.94 7.60
C GLN A 17 8.14 -1.72 8.25
N ASP A 18 8.90 -0.98 9.05
CA ASP A 18 8.43 0.25 9.67
C ASP A 18 8.12 1.33 8.63
N TYR A 19 8.94 1.41 7.60
CA TYR A 19 8.72 2.34 6.50
C TYR A 19 7.39 2.02 5.79
N ALA A 20 7.16 0.73 5.53
CA ALA A 20 5.91 0.28 4.90
C ALA A 20 4.71 0.58 5.81
N ARG A 21 4.86 0.39 7.12
CA ARG A 21 3.82 0.71 8.08
C ARG A 21 3.49 2.19 8.05
N GLY A 22 4.50 3.05 7.95
CA GLY A 22 4.31 4.48 7.83
C GLY A 22 3.47 4.85 6.61
N LYS A 23 3.72 4.18 5.47
CA LYS A 23 2.93 4.41 4.27
C LYS A 23 1.49 3.94 4.44
N ALA A 24 1.28 2.81 5.13
CA ALA A 24 -0.05 2.32 5.42
C ALA A 24 -0.80 3.30 6.32
N GLU A 25 -0.11 3.87 7.31
CA GLU A 25 -0.70 4.87 8.19
C GLU A 25 -1.09 6.13 7.44
N GLU A 26 -0.31 6.54 6.44
CA GLU A 26 -0.65 7.69 5.60
C GLU A 26 -1.96 7.45 4.85
N ILE A 27 -2.18 6.24 4.37
CA ILE A 27 -3.43 5.88 3.70
C ILE A 27 -4.60 6.03 4.68
N CYS A 28 -4.43 5.48 5.88
CA CYS A 28 -5.48 5.56 6.91
C CYS A 28 -5.78 6.99 7.32
N ASN A 29 -4.76 7.82 7.43
CA ASN A 29 -4.92 9.23 7.83
C ASN A 29 -5.58 10.04 6.74
N GLU A 30 -5.22 9.81 5.49
CA GLU A 30 -5.81 10.52 4.35
C GLU A 30 -7.25 10.08 4.12
N TYR A 31 -7.53 8.80 4.34
CA TYR A 31 -8.87 8.24 4.12
C TYR A 31 -9.38 7.57 5.39
N PRO A 32 -10.06 8.35 6.26
CA PRO A 32 -10.52 7.84 7.56
C PRO A 32 -11.46 6.65 7.51
N LYS A 33 -12.09 6.40 6.36
CA LYS A 33 -12.98 5.25 6.19
C LYS A 33 -12.22 3.96 5.84
N THR A 34 -10.89 3.99 5.91
CA THR A 34 -10.08 2.80 5.70
C THR A 34 -10.29 1.82 6.83
N SER A 35 -10.72 0.60 6.51
CA SER A 35 -10.90 -0.44 7.50
C SER A 35 -9.66 -1.31 7.65
N SER A 36 -8.89 -1.50 6.58
CA SER A 36 -7.66 -2.30 6.65
C SER A 36 -6.69 -1.92 5.55
N VAL A 37 -5.39 -2.05 5.86
CA VAL A 37 -4.32 -1.93 4.87
C VAL A 37 -3.37 -3.11 5.11
N LYS A 38 -3.10 -3.85 4.07
CA LYS A 38 -2.18 -4.99 4.13
C LYS A 38 -1.03 -4.72 3.17
N VAL A 39 0.20 -4.84 3.66
CA VAL A 39 1.40 -4.67 2.84
C VAL A 39 2.20 -5.95 2.89
N VAL A 40 2.50 -6.51 1.73
CA VAL A 40 3.33 -7.71 1.62
C VAL A 40 4.64 -7.31 0.95
N LEU A 41 5.74 -7.56 1.64
CA LEU A 41 7.08 -7.27 1.15
C LEU A 41 7.76 -8.61 0.84
N ASP A 42 8.30 -8.73 -0.36
CA ASP A 42 8.94 -9.96 -0.79
C ASP A 42 10.23 -9.66 -1.53
N PHE A 43 11.10 -10.66 -1.58
CA PHE A 43 12.35 -10.58 -2.34
C PHE A 43 12.54 -11.95 -3.00
N ASP A 44 12.42 -11.98 -4.30
CA ASP A 44 12.49 -13.23 -5.07
C ASP A 44 13.30 -13.01 -6.34
N ARG A 45 14.24 -13.91 -6.60
CA ARG A 45 15.10 -13.85 -7.80
C ARG A 45 15.80 -12.49 -7.95
N HIS A 46 16.27 -11.93 -6.82
CA HIS A 46 16.98 -10.66 -6.76
C HIS A 46 16.08 -9.47 -7.12
N ILE A 47 14.77 -9.62 -7.02
CA ILE A 47 13.82 -8.55 -7.28
C ILE A 47 12.98 -8.31 -6.03
N TYR A 48 12.93 -7.06 -5.58
CA TYR A 48 12.05 -6.67 -4.48
C TYR A 48 10.65 -6.43 -5.02
N LYS A 49 9.67 -6.97 -4.32
CA LYS A 49 8.26 -6.83 -4.69
C LYS A 49 7.46 -6.33 -3.50
N THR A 50 6.58 -5.38 -3.76
CA THR A 50 5.67 -4.88 -2.74
C THR A 50 4.25 -4.91 -3.28
N HIS A 51 3.34 -5.45 -2.49
CA HIS A 51 1.92 -5.45 -2.81
C HIS A 51 1.17 -4.78 -1.67
N VAL A 52 0.37 -3.78 -1.98
CA VAL A 52 -0.44 -3.04 -1.00
C VAL A 52 -1.91 -3.25 -1.34
N THR A 53 -2.68 -3.66 -0.33
CA THR A 53 -4.12 -3.80 -0.45
C THR A 53 -4.78 -2.95 0.62
N ALA A 54 -5.65 -2.05 0.22
CA ALA A 54 -6.40 -1.21 1.15
C ALA A 54 -7.88 -1.40 0.94
N THR A 55 -8.63 -1.50 2.03
CA THR A 55 -10.09 -1.55 1.99
C THR A 55 -10.61 -0.25 2.58
N VAL A 56 -11.26 0.54 1.74
CA VAL A 56 -11.75 1.87 2.10
C VAL A 56 -13.25 1.95 1.76
N ASP A 57 -14.07 2.18 2.79
CA ASP A 57 -15.52 2.31 2.62
C ASP A 57 -16.13 1.14 1.82
N GLY A 58 -15.65 -0.07 2.11
CA GLY A 58 -16.15 -1.28 1.47
C GLY A 58 -15.52 -1.61 0.11
N PHE A 59 -14.72 -0.71 -0.46
CA PHE A 59 -14.02 -0.95 -1.72
C PHE A 59 -12.60 -1.41 -1.46
N GLN A 60 -12.14 -2.35 -2.27
CA GLN A 60 -10.78 -2.87 -2.15
C GLN A 60 -9.91 -2.31 -3.28
N PHE A 61 -8.74 -1.80 -2.90
CA PHE A 61 -7.77 -1.23 -3.85
C PHE A 61 -6.44 -1.95 -3.71
N ASP A 62 -5.81 -2.24 -4.84
CA ASP A 62 -4.54 -2.95 -4.88
C ASP A 62 -3.52 -2.19 -5.70
N GLY A 63 -2.27 -2.22 -5.22
CA GLY A 63 -1.16 -1.67 -5.98
C GLY A 63 0.06 -2.55 -5.76
N ASP A 64 0.85 -2.76 -6.81
CA ASP A 64 2.09 -3.50 -6.68
C ASP A 64 3.22 -2.81 -7.45
N ALA A 65 4.44 -3.14 -7.06
CA ALA A 65 5.62 -2.60 -7.71
C ALA A 65 6.79 -3.55 -7.51
N GLU A 66 7.75 -3.50 -8.44
CA GLU A 66 8.95 -4.31 -8.40
C GLU A 66 10.16 -3.45 -8.72
N ASP A 67 11.30 -3.77 -8.10
CA ASP A 67 12.56 -3.13 -8.41
C ASP A 67 13.70 -4.04 -7.95
N ALA A 68 14.76 -4.12 -8.77
CA ALA A 68 15.89 -4.97 -8.46
C ALA A 68 16.78 -4.38 -7.35
N ASP A 69 16.79 -3.08 -7.19
CA ASP A 69 17.78 -2.40 -6.34
C ASP A 69 17.22 -1.71 -5.10
N ASN A 70 15.96 -1.29 -5.14
CA ASN A 70 15.45 -0.39 -4.11
C ASN A 70 14.04 -0.74 -3.65
N ILE A 71 13.97 -1.38 -2.48
CA ILE A 71 12.70 -1.79 -1.91
C ILE A 71 11.84 -0.59 -1.48
N LYS A 72 12.47 0.49 -0.99
CA LYS A 72 11.72 1.69 -0.59
C LYS A 72 10.96 2.26 -1.78
N LYS A 73 11.59 2.24 -2.95
CA LYS A 73 10.95 2.69 -4.18
C LYS A 73 9.71 1.86 -4.49
N THR A 74 9.77 0.53 -4.29
CA THR A 74 8.62 -0.34 -4.54
C THR A 74 7.49 -0.05 -3.56
N ILE A 75 7.83 0.21 -2.30
CA ILE A 75 6.84 0.56 -1.28
C ILE A 75 6.13 1.85 -1.66
N GLU A 76 6.90 2.86 -2.06
CA GLU A 76 6.33 4.15 -2.48
C GLU A 76 5.45 4.02 -3.72
N GLU A 77 5.94 3.32 -4.73
CA GLU A 77 5.18 3.14 -5.97
C GLU A 77 3.88 2.36 -5.76
N ALA A 78 3.95 1.28 -4.99
CA ALA A 78 2.76 0.47 -4.71
C ALA A 78 1.73 1.30 -3.92
N SER A 79 2.19 2.06 -2.93
CA SER A 79 1.32 2.93 -2.14
C SER A 79 0.70 4.03 -3.00
N ASP A 80 1.49 4.64 -3.88
CA ASP A 80 1.00 5.68 -4.78
C ASP A 80 -0.08 5.16 -5.71
N LYS A 81 0.06 3.93 -6.19
CA LYS A 81 -0.96 3.31 -7.04
C LYS A 81 -2.28 3.17 -6.29
N VAL A 82 -2.21 2.77 -5.02
CA VAL A 82 -3.39 2.66 -4.18
C VAL A 82 -4.02 4.03 -3.95
N PHE A 83 -3.21 5.04 -3.62
CA PHE A 83 -3.70 6.41 -3.42
C PHE A 83 -4.44 6.91 -4.66
N ARG A 84 -3.87 6.70 -5.84
CA ARG A 84 -4.49 7.14 -7.09
C ARG A 84 -5.82 6.46 -7.34
N GLN A 85 -5.90 5.17 -7.05
CA GLN A 85 -7.14 4.42 -7.24
C GLN A 85 -8.23 4.90 -6.27
N ILE A 86 -7.87 5.12 -5.01
CA ILE A 86 -8.81 5.61 -4.01
C ILE A 86 -9.32 6.99 -4.42
N ARG A 87 -8.41 7.88 -4.77
CA ARG A 87 -8.77 9.25 -5.18
C ARG A 87 -9.72 9.22 -6.37
N LYS A 88 -9.40 8.40 -7.37
CA LYS A 88 -10.22 8.29 -8.56
C LYS A 88 -11.64 7.81 -8.23
N GLN A 89 -11.76 6.83 -7.34
CA GLN A 89 -13.05 6.29 -6.93
C GLN A 89 -13.86 7.34 -6.16
N LEU A 90 -13.23 8.05 -5.24
CA LEU A 90 -13.89 9.06 -4.44
C LEU A 90 -14.31 10.26 -5.28
N ASP A 91 -13.49 10.68 -6.24
CA ASP A 91 -13.83 11.76 -7.16
C ASP A 91 -15.05 11.37 -8.00
N LYS A 92 -15.10 10.12 -8.42
CA LYS A 92 -16.23 9.59 -9.20
C LYS A 92 -17.52 9.64 -8.39
N ILE A 93 -17.46 9.25 -7.12
CA ILE A 93 -18.60 9.30 -6.22
C ILE A 93 -19.01 10.74 -5.99
N GLY A 94 -18.03 11.63 -5.80
CA GLY A 94 -18.27 13.05 -5.62
C GLY A 94 -19.01 13.67 -6.78
N ASP A 95 -18.61 13.33 -8.01
CA ASP A 95 -19.26 13.80 -9.23
C ASP A 95 -20.72 13.36 -9.32
N ASN A 96 -21.00 12.16 -8.86
CA ASN A 96 -22.34 11.60 -8.89
C ASN A 96 -23.31 12.28 -7.92
N ARG A 97 -22.80 13.06 -6.99
CA ARG A 97 -23.63 13.76 -6.00
C ARG A 97 -24.30 15.00 -6.56
N LYS A 98 -23.90 15.43 -7.72
CA LYS A 98 -24.51 16.59 -8.34
C LYS A 98 -25.81 16.19 -9.02
#